data_3aa8f01b63df5c6b198c79486b55ad5f
#
_entry.id   3aa8f01b63df5c6b198c79486b55ad5f
#
_cell.length_a   1.000
_cell.length_b   1.000
_cell.length_c   1.000
_cell.angle_alpha   90.00
_cell.angle_beta   90.00
_cell.angle_gamma   90.00
#
_symmetry.space_group_name_H-M   'P 1'
#
loop_
_entity.id
_entity.type
_entity.pdbx_description
1 polymer ?
#
loop_
_entity_poly.entity_id
_entity_poly.type
_entity_poly.pdbx_seq_one_letter_code
_entity_poly.pdbx_strand_id
1 'polypeptide(L)'
;AIVIALSHRAKLLLLDEPTSGLDPLVRDEILDILNDYTREDNHSILISSHIVSDLEKLCDYIVFIHNGRIILCKEKDELVNEYGTVNLSADDFAKIDSEHILHYEKNPYGIRAIVKRAAGKYDFERVDIEELFVAMIKELNR
;
A
#
# COMPACT_ATOMS: atom_id res chain seq x y z
N ALA A 1 -1.96 0.34 -26.00
CA ALA A 1 -3.25 0.20 -25.26
C ALA A 1 -3.60 1.49 -24.51
N ILE A 2 -2.72 2.02 -23.63
CA ILE A 2 -2.99 3.20 -22.77
C ILE A 2 -3.32 4.45 -23.60
N VAL A 3 -2.55 4.75 -24.63
CA VAL A 3 -2.77 5.91 -25.53
C VAL A 3 -4.17 5.89 -26.14
N ILE A 4 -4.65 4.72 -26.56
CA ILE A 4 -6.01 4.56 -27.11
C ILE A 4 -7.06 4.83 -26.03
N ALA A 5 -6.87 4.29 -24.82
CA ALA A 5 -7.79 4.52 -23.69
C ALA A 5 -7.90 6.01 -23.34
N LEU A 6 -6.78 6.73 -23.28
CA LEU A 6 -6.72 8.16 -23.00
C LEU A 6 -7.35 9.01 -24.11
N SER A 7 -7.22 8.59 -25.39
CA SER A 7 -7.77 9.34 -26.54
C SER A 7 -9.30 9.42 -26.54
N HIS A 8 -9.98 8.51 -25.87
CA HIS A 8 -11.45 8.49 -25.76
C HIS A 8 -12.01 9.46 -24.70
N ARG A 9 -11.17 10.14 -23.91
CA ARG A 9 -11.58 11.05 -22.83
C ARG A 9 -12.66 10.42 -21.92
N ALA A 10 -12.49 9.14 -21.60
CA ALA A 10 -13.41 8.41 -20.75
C ALA A 10 -13.34 8.96 -19.31
N LYS A 11 -14.46 9.15 -18.66
CA LYS A 11 -14.48 9.61 -17.25
C LYS A 11 -13.89 8.59 -16.28
N LEU A 12 -13.93 7.31 -16.63
CA LEU A 12 -13.35 6.23 -15.85
C LEU A 12 -12.49 5.34 -16.74
N LEU A 13 -11.23 5.18 -16.37
CA LEU A 13 -10.31 4.21 -16.95
C LEU A 13 -10.22 2.97 -16.08
N LEU A 14 -10.32 1.80 -16.69
CA LEU A 14 -10.06 0.50 -16.06
C LEU A 14 -8.77 -0.05 -16.64
N LEU A 15 -7.73 -0.16 -15.83
CA LEU A 15 -6.39 -0.56 -16.25
C LEU A 15 -5.94 -1.78 -15.46
N ASP A 16 -5.64 -2.86 -16.19
CA ASP A 16 -5.09 -4.08 -15.61
C ASP A 16 -3.61 -4.18 -15.94
N GLU A 17 -2.76 -4.15 -14.89
CA GLU A 17 -1.30 -4.22 -14.98
C GLU A 17 -0.68 -3.30 -16.04
N PRO A 18 -1.02 -2.00 -16.12
CA PRO A 18 -0.68 -1.15 -17.26
C PRO A 18 0.82 -0.88 -17.42
N THR A 19 1.60 -1.03 -16.35
CA THR A 19 3.04 -0.77 -16.28
C THR A 19 3.89 -2.04 -16.28
N SER A 20 3.24 -3.20 -16.28
CA SER A 20 3.93 -4.48 -16.22
C SER A 20 4.81 -4.70 -17.47
N GLY A 21 6.05 -5.14 -17.25
CA GLY A 21 7.02 -5.42 -18.33
C GLY A 21 7.64 -4.19 -19.00
N LEU A 22 7.35 -2.99 -18.53
CA LEU A 22 7.99 -1.76 -19.00
C LEU A 22 9.34 -1.53 -18.29
N ASP A 23 10.27 -0.91 -18.99
CA ASP A 23 11.47 -0.41 -18.35
C ASP A 23 11.14 0.76 -17.38
N PRO A 24 12.01 1.03 -16.39
CA PRO A 24 11.71 2.00 -15.34
C PRO A 24 11.42 3.42 -15.85
N LEU A 25 12.06 3.86 -16.92
CA LEU A 25 11.87 5.22 -17.45
C LEU A 25 10.49 5.36 -18.11
N VAL A 26 10.14 4.44 -19.00
CA VAL A 26 8.83 4.42 -19.67
C VAL A 26 7.71 4.23 -18.67
N ARG A 27 7.94 3.42 -17.63
CA ARG A 27 6.98 3.21 -16.54
C ARG A 27 6.70 4.52 -15.80
N ASP A 28 7.72 5.28 -15.45
CA ASP A 28 7.58 6.57 -14.76
C ASP A 28 6.82 7.58 -15.61
N GLU A 29 7.15 7.67 -16.91
CA GLU A 29 6.41 8.51 -17.86
C GLU A 29 4.92 8.16 -17.97
N ILE A 30 4.58 6.86 -17.96
CA ILE A 30 3.18 6.40 -17.97
C ILE A 30 2.46 6.80 -16.69
N LEU A 31 3.11 6.65 -15.53
CA LEU A 31 2.52 7.06 -14.26
C LEU A 31 2.27 8.56 -14.20
N ASP A 32 3.17 9.38 -14.74
CA ASP A 32 2.98 10.83 -14.82
C ASP A 32 1.78 11.20 -15.69
N ILE A 33 1.64 10.55 -16.88
CA ILE A 33 0.49 10.75 -17.75
C ILE A 33 -0.82 10.37 -17.07
N LEU A 34 -0.85 9.24 -16.34
CA LEU A 34 -2.03 8.79 -15.61
C LEU A 34 -2.37 9.73 -14.45
N ASN A 35 -1.36 10.24 -13.76
CA ASN A 35 -1.54 11.21 -12.68
C ASN A 35 -2.09 12.54 -13.20
N ASP A 36 -1.60 13.03 -14.35
CA ASP A 36 -2.13 14.23 -14.98
C ASP A 36 -3.59 14.05 -15.43
N TYR A 37 -3.92 12.86 -15.93
CA TYR A 37 -5.31 12.53 -16.31
C TYR A 37 -6.27 12.59 -15.12
N THR A 38 -5.87 12.16 -13.94
CA THR A 38 -6.72 12.23 -12.73
C THR A 38 -6.88 13.63 -12.15
N ARG A 39 -6.02 14.58 -12.54
CA ARG A 39 -6.15 16.00 -12.13
C ARG A 39 -7.26 16.74 -12.87
N GLU A 40 -7.71 16.23 -14.01
CA GLU A 40 -8.86 16.80 -14.71
C GLU A 40 -10.16 16.44 -13.97
N ASP A 41 -11.04 17.42 -13.81
CA ASP A 41 -12.31 17.22 -13.12
C ASP A 41 -13.14 16.08 -13.73
N ASN A 42 -13.69 15.22 -12.89
CA ASN A 42 -14.51 14.08 -13.25
C ASN A 42 -13.78 12.90 -13.94
N HIS A 43 -12.46 12.86 -13.92
CA HIS A 43 -11.69 11.70 -14.36
C HIS A 43 -11.29 10.82 -13.18
N SER A 44 -11.38 9.51 -13.36
CA SER A 44 -10.99 8.51 -12.36
C SER A 44 -10.31 7.32 -13.01
N ILE A 45 -9.45 6.67 -12.27
CA ILE A 45 -8.75 5.44 -12.69
C ILE A 45 -9.00 4.36 -11.65
N LEU A 46 -9.42 3.17 -12.11
CA LEU A 46 -9.32 1.94 -11.36
C LEU A 46 -8.19 1.10 -11.97
N ILE A 47 -7.14 0.90 -11.20
CA ILE A 47 -5.92 0.21 -11.65
C ILE A 47 -5.67 -1.02 -10.80
N SER A 48 -5.31 -2.14 -11.44
CA SER A 48 -4.70 -3.29 -10.78
C SER A 48 -3.20 -3.30 -11.04
N SER A 49 -2.39 -3.60 -10.04
CA SER A 49 -0.97 -3.81 -10.19
C SER A 49 -0.42 -4.66 -9.04
N HIS A 50 0.58 -5.50 -9.36
CA HIS A 50 1.42 -6.16 -8.36
C HIS A 50 2.65 -5.30 -7.99
N ILE A 51 2.84 -4.16 -8.66
CA ILE A 51 3.93 -3.23 -8.40
C ILE A 51 3.40 -2.14 -7.45
N VAL A 52 3.56 -2.38 -6.16
CA VAL A 52 2.97 -1.54 -5.10
C VAL A 52 3.45 -0.09 -5.17
N SER A 53 4.71 0.14 -5.55
CA SER A 53 5.27 1.49 -5.69
C SER A 53 4.54 2.35 -6.74
N ASP A 54 3.92 1.74 -7.77
CA ASP A 54 3.11 2.46 -8.74
C ASP A 54 1.80 2.92 -8.14
N LEU A 55 1.17 2.03 -7.35
CA LEU A 55 -0.06 2.35 -6.63
C LEU A 55 0.16 3.44 -5.58
N GLU A 56 1.30 3.41 -4.89
CA GLU A 56 1.67 4.46 -3.93
C GLU A 56 1.80 5.84 -4.58
N LYS A 57 2.33 5.90 -5.80
CA LYS A 57 2.49 7.15 -6.55
C LYS A 57 1.16 7.69 -7.11
N LEU A 58 0.29 6.80 -7.59
CA LEU A 58 -0.88 7.17 -8.39
C LEU A 58 -2.19 7.19 -7.61
N CYS A 59 -2.38 6.29 -6.63
CA CYS A 59 -3.69 6.02 -6.04
C CYS A 59 -3.93 6.78 -4.74
N ASP A 60 -5.15 7.31 -4.56
CA ASP A 60 -5.63 7.85 -3.29
C ASP A 60 -6.21 6.75 -2.38
N TYR A 61 -6.82 5.71 -2.98
CA TYR A 61 -7.41 4.58 -2.29
C TYR A 61 -6.70 3.28 -2.65
N ILE A 62 -6.49 2.44 -1.66
CA ILE A 62 -5.88 1.11 -1.81
C ILE A 62 -6.90 0.04 -1.46
N VAL A 63 -6.96 -0.98 -2.31
CA VAL A 63 -7.77 -2.18 -2.09
C VAL A 63 -6.85 -3.40 -2.09
N PHE A 64 -6.82 -4.13 -0.98
CA PHE A 64 -6.13 -5.41 -0.90
C PHE A 64 -7.08 -6.55 -1.23
N ILE A 65 -6.70 -7.38 -2.20
CA ILE A 65 -7.45 -8.56 -2.62
C ILE A 65 -6.60 -9.80 -2.40
N HIS A 66 -7.15 -10.80 -1.75
CA HIS A 66 -6.50 -12.10 -1.56
C HIS A 66 -7.53 -13.23 -1.65
N ASN A 67 -7.21 -14.28 -2.40
CA ASN A 67 -8.10 -15.44 -2.62
C ASN A 67 -9.55 -15.05 -3.00
N GLY A 68 -9.69 -14.04 -3.89
CA GLY A 68 -10.99 -13.57 -4.37
C GLY A 68 -11.81 -12.77 -3.35
N ARG A 69 -11.20 -12.34 -2.23
CA ARG A 69 -11.84 -11.54 -1.20
C ARG A 69 -11.14 -10.21 -1.03
N ILE A 70 -11.92 -9.16 -0.82
CA ILE A 70 -11.40 -7.86 -0.39
C ILE A 70 -11.04 -7.97 1.09
N ILE A 71 -9.76 -7.78 1.40
CA ILE A 71 -9.21 -7.78 2.75
C ILE A 71 -9.32 -6.39 3.36
N LEU A 72 -9.05 -5.36 2.56
CA LEU A 72 -9.02 -3.96 2.96
C LEU A 72 -9.46 -3.10 1.77
N CYS A 73 -10.18 -2.02 2.07
CA CYS A 73 -10.42 -0.91 1.15
C CYS A 73 -10.32 0.38 1.97
N LYS A 74 -9.29 1.19 1.74
CA LYS A 74 -9.01 2.36 2.57
C LYS A 74 -8.28 3.44 1.79
N GLU A 75 -8.45 4.69 2.22
CA GLU A 75 -7.59 5.80 1.78
C GLU A 75 -6.13 5.52 2.15
N LYS A 76 -5.24 5.77 1.21
CA LYS A 76 -3.81 5.47 1.35
C LYS A 76 -3.17 6.17 2.55
N ASP A 77 -3.43 7.47 2.70
CA ASP A 77 -2.86 8.26 3.78
C ASP A 77 -3.40 7.84 5.15
N GLU A 78 -4.68 7.50 5.25
CA GLU A 78 -5.23 6.91 6.47
C GLU A 78 -4.55 5.59 6.81
N LEU A 79 -4.33 4.74 5.80
CA LEU A 79 -3.72 3.43 5.98
C LEU A 79 -2.29 3.54 6.54
N VAL A 80 -1.44 4.38 5.93
CA VAL A 80 -0.04 4.57 6.38
C VAL A 80 0.06 5.36 7.68
N ASN A 81 -0.97 6.13 8.04
CA ASN A 81 -1.03 6.85 9.32
C ASN A 81 -1.61 5.98 10.46
N GLU A 82 -2.38 4.95 10.16
CA GLU A 82 -2.89 4.02 11.18
C GLU A 82 -1.81 3.10 11.71
N TYR A 83 -0.88 2.68 10.86
CA TYR A 83 0.19 1.74 11.20
C TYR A 83 1.57 2.40 11.17
N GLY A 84 2.51 1.78 11.84
CA GLY A 84 3.92 2.15 11.79
C GLY A 84 4.80 0.95 12.09
N THR A 85 6.03 1.00 11.63
CA THR A 85 7.05 0.03 11.97
C THR A 85 7.85 0.53 13.17
N VAL A 86 8.13 -0.37 14.12
CA VAL A 86 8.94 -0.09 15.31
C VAL A 86 10.00 -1.16 15.49
N ASN A 87 11.17 -0.75 16.00
CA ASN A 87 12.25 -1.64 16.42
C ASN A 87 12.33 -1.59 17.94
N LEU A 88 12.10 -2.69 18.62
CA LEU A 88 11.91 -2.77 20.06
C LEU A 88 12.81 -3.82 20.70
N SER A 89 13.16 -3.60 21.97
CA SER A 89 13.66 -4.65 22.84
C SER A 89 12.55 -5.68 23.12
N ALA A 90 12.91 -6.88 23.60
CA ALA A 90 11.93 -7.88 24.01
C ALA A 90 11.04 -7.38 25.16
N ASP A 91 11.60 -6.60 26.08
CA ASP A 91 10.90 -6.06 27.25
C ASP A 91 9.89 -4.97 26.83
N ASP A 92 10.22 -4.13 25.84
CA ASP A 92 9.30 -3.10 25.35
C ASP A 92 8.22 -3.69 24.47
N PHE A 93 8.55 -4.69 23.67
CA PHE A 93 7.57 -5.42 22.88
C PHE A 93 6.52 -6.12 23.76
N ALA A 94 6.93 -6.69 24.90
CA ALA A 94 6.02 -7.35 25.84
C ALA A 94 5.00 -6.38 26.50
N LYS A 95 5.23 -5.07 26.42
CA LYS A 95 4.32 -4.03 26.95
C LYS A 95 3.23 -3.63 25.97
N ILE A 96 3.39 -3.99 24.67
CA ILE A 96 2.39 -3.68 23.64
C ILE A 96 1.25 -4.68 23.76
N ASP A 97 0.02 -4.17 23.77
CA ASP A 97 -1.16 -5.02 23.70
C ASP A 97 -1.22 -5.75 22.35
N SER A 98 -1.48 -7.05 22.41
CA SER A 98 -1.49 -7.92 21.23
C SER A 98 -2.47 -7.48 20.15
N GLU A 99 -3.56 -6.81 20.49
CA GLU A 99 -4.56 -6.29 19.55
C GLU A 99 -4.03 -5.15 18.65
N HIS A 100 -2.92 -4.52 19.06
CA HIS A 100 -2.25 -3.49 18.29
C HIS A 100 -1.14 -4.03 17.40
N ILE A 101 -0.72 -5.28 17.58
CA ILE A 101 0.37 -5.89 16.82
C ILE A 101 -0.22 -6.57 15.58
N LEU A 102 0.09 -6.05 14.40
CA LEU A 102 -0.29 -6.69 13.15
C LEU A 102 0.65 -7.84 12.79
N HIS A 103 1.96 -7.60 12.87
CA HIS A 103 2.98 -8.59 12.55
C HIS A 103 4.28 -8.26 13.25
N TYR A 104 5.10 -9.25 13.53
CA TYR A 104 6.45 -9.04 14.06
C TYR A 104 7.45 -10.10 13.61
N GLU A 105 8.71 -9.72 13.54
CA GLU A 105 9.84 -10.59 13.25
C GLU A 105 10.95 -10.37 14.28
N LYS A 106 11.50 -11.47 14.80
CA LYS A 106 12.63 -11.42 15.72
C LYS A 106 13.93 -11.46 14.93
N ASN A 107 14.86 -10.60 15.28
CA ASN A 107 16.22 -10.57 14.74
C ASN A 107 17.25 -10.48 15.86
N PRO A 108 18.54 -10.63 15.58
CA PRO A 108 19.59 -10.58 16.61
C PRO A 108 19.66 -9.26 17.39
N TYR A 109 19.09 -8.19 16.88
CA TYR A 109 19.13 -6.84 17.46
C TYR A 109 17.85 -6.45 18.21
N GLY A 110 16.82 -7.30 18.15
CA GLY A 110 15.54 -7.02 18.79
C GLY A 110 14.34 -7.57 18.01
N ILE A 111 13.22 -6.87 18.10
CA ILE A 111 11.97 -7.22 17.44
C ILE A 111 11.56 -6.06 16.55
N ARG A 112 11.43 -6.32 15.24
CA ARG A 112 10.80 -5.41 14.29
C ARG A 112 9.33 -5.77 14.20
N ALA A 113 8.45 -4.81 14.46
CA ALA A 113 7.01 -5.03 14.46
C ALA A 113 6.28 -3.97 13.66
N ILE A 114 5.19 -4.39 13.01
CA ILE A 114 4.18 -3.50 12.43
C ILE A 114 3.05 -3.43 13.42
N VAL A 115 2.80 -2.24 13.95
CA VAL A 115 1.80 -2.02 14.99
C VAL A 115 0.92 -0.83 14.66
N LYS A 116 -0.29 -0.80 15.25
CA LYS A 116 -1.14 0.39 15.20
C LYS A 116 -0.50 1.51 16.00
N ARG A 117 -0.45 2.71 15.44
CA ARG A 117 0.10 3.90 16.14
C ARG A 117 -0.67 4.24 17.42
N ALA A 118 -1.91 3.76 17.53
CA ALA A 118 -2.71 3.85 18.76
C ALA A 118 -2.13 3.05 19.95
N ALA A 119 -1.18 2.14 19.72
CA ALA A 119 -0.52 1.36 20.78
C ALA A 119 0.25 2.20 21.80
N GLY A 120 0.60 3.44 21.46
CA GLY A 120 1.33 4.33 22.35
C GLY A 120 2.31 5.25 21.65
N LYS A 121 3.20 5.87 22.43
CA LYS A 121 4.25 6.75 21.90
C LYS A 121 5.54 5.94 21.70
N TYR A 122 5.75 5.52 20.47
CA TYR A 122 6.97 4.85 20.04
C TYR A 122 7.62 5.65 18.93
N ASP A 123 8.88 5.38 18.63
CA ASP A 123 9.57 5.94 17.46
C ASP A 123 9.15 5.16 16.22
N PHE A 124 8.05 5.61 15.61
CA PHE A 124 7.47 4.97 14.45
C PHE A 124 8.16 5.37 13.17
N GLU A 125 8.70 4.40 12.46
CA GLU A 125 9.04 4.53 11.07
C GLU A 125 7.78 4.42 10.19
N ARG A 126 7.84 4.99 8.98
CA ARG A 126 6.77 4.84 8.00
C ARG A 126 6.68 3.38 7.57
N VAL A 127 5.48 2.83 7.59
CA VAL A 127 5.23 1.48 7.08
C VAL A 127 5.11 1.54 5.55
N ASP A 128 5.70 0.56 4.88
CA ASP A 128 5.54 0.31 3.45
C ASP A 128 4.22 -0.42 3.20
N ILE A 129 3.49 -0.03 2.14
CA ILE A 129 2.19 -0.64 1.80
C ILE A 129 2.35 -2.11 1.42
N GLU A 130 3.45 -2.49 0.77
CA GLU A 130 3.74 -3.89 0.44
C GLU A 130 3.97 -4.72 1.70
N GLU A 131 4.78 -4.21 2.65
CA GLU A 131 4.97 -4.86 3.96
C GLU A 131 3.64 -5.02 4.71
N LEU A 132 2.80 -3.99 4.66
CA LEU A 132 1.49 -4.00 5.32
C LEU A 132 0.57 -5.07 4.72
N PHE A 133 0.52 -5.15 3.39
CA PHE A 133 -0.23 -6.20 2.69
C PHE A 133 0.24 -7.60 3.09
N VAL A 134 1.55 -7.85 3.04
CA VAL A 134 2.13 -9.15 3.42
C VAL A 134 1.83 -9.48 4.89
N ALA A 135 1.92 -8.50 5.79
CA ALA A 135 1.61 -8.67 7.20
C ALA A 135 0.14 -9.06 7.43
N MET A 136 -0.80 -8.39 6.75
CA MET A 136 -2.23 -8.72 6.83
C MET A 136 -2.54 -10.12 6.31
N ILE A 137 -1.91 -10.54 5.20
CA ILE A 137 -2.08 -11.90 4.66
C ILE A 137 -1.53 -12.95 5.62
N LYS A 138 -0.36 -12.71 6.22
CA LYS A 138 0.23 -13.63 7.21
C LYS A 138 -0.69 -13.79 8.43
N GLU A 139 -1.34 -12.72 8.88
CA GLU A 139 -2.26 -12.77 10.02
C GLU A 139 -3.55 -13.54 9.69
N LEU A 140 -4.09 -13.39 8.49
CA LEU A 140 -5.29 -14.13 8.03
C LEU A 140 -5.07 -15.64 7.91
N ASN A 141 -3.81 -16.09 7.74
CA ASN A 141 -3.45 -17.49 7.59
C ASN A 141 -2.97 -18.16 8.90
N ARG A 142 -3.04 -17.44 10.04
CA ARG A 142 -2.79 -17.98 11.38
C ARG A 142 -4.02 -18.63 11.98
#